data_5ca43737da1e83ffbc66018ce145c181
#
_entry.id   5ca43737da1e83ffbc66018ce145c181
#
_cell.length_a   1.000
_cell.length_b   1.000
_cell.length_c   1.000
_cell.angle_alpha   90.00
_cell.angle_beta   90.00
_cell.angle_gamma   90.00
#
_symmetry.space_group_name_H-M   'P 1'
#
loop_
_entity.id
_entity.type
_entity.pdbx_description
1 polymer ?
#
loop_
_entity_poly.entity_id
_entity_poly.type
_entity_poly.pdbx_seq_one_letter_code
_entity_poly.pdbx_strand_id
1 'polypeptide(L)'
;MSKNNKKKKNSNYQTEKREAERVAKEAEALLAKRKKLIKAIAIPAVAVVLVAAIVIGIGAGFFGWFAPRYTTTHKATIIVEDYGTIEVDLYGEEAPLAVENFAKLANDGYYDGTYFHRIMDDFMIQGGDGDGTPDGVSTDALTPIKGEFSANKVYTNNVKHERGTISMARLSTSMDSATSQFFIVHKTSASNTEALDGNYAAFGMVTSGMNIVDKICKDVEEGANGAVAKADMPRILAISVKAIEE
;
A
#
# COMPACT_ATOMS: atom_id res chain seq x y z
N MET A 1 29.51 -87.47 -37.70
CA MET A 1 28.47 -86.43 -37.61
C MET A 1 28.65 -85.41 -36.51
N SER A 2 29.79 -85.11 -35.91
CA SER A 2 29.90 -84.29 -34.70
C SER A 2 30.54 -82.92 -34.84
N LYS A 3 31.37 -82.65 -35.87
CA LYS A 3 32.09 -81.34 -35.98
C LYS A 3 31.28 -80.18 -36.58
N ASN A 4 30.29 -80.48 -37.44
CA ASN A 4 29.48 -79.46 -38.11
C ASN A 4 28.42 -78.88 -37.19
N ASN A 5 27.89 -79.65 -36.26
CA ASN A 5 26.84 -79.13 -35.26
C ASN A 5 27.47 -78.24 -34.22
N LYS A 6 28.73 -78.44 -33.80
CA LYS A 6 29.44 -77.56 -32.88
C LYS A 6 29.74 -76.15 -33.47
N LYS A 7 30.13 -76.15 -34.78
CA LYS A 7 30.40 -74.86 -35.48
C LYS A 7 29.12 -74.02 -35.64
N LYS A 8 28.00 -74.65 -35.97
CA LYS A 8 26.74 -73.97 -36.19
C LYS A 8 26.21 -73.40 -34.86
N LYS A 9 26.34 -74.13 -33.75
CA LYS A 9 25.93 -73.71 -32.41
C LYS A 9 26.77 -72.53 -31.90
N ASN A 10 28.08 -72.52 -32.20
CA ASN A 10 29.00 -71.46 -31.82
C ASN A 10 28.80 -70.16 -32.66
N SER A 11 28.42 -70.34 -33.95
CA SER A 11 28.06 -69.18 -34.83
C SER A 11 26.79 -68.50 -34.36
N ASN A 12 25.75 -69.28 -34.00
CA ASN A 12 24.51 -68.72 -33.49
C ASN A 12 24.72 -67.98 -32.15
N TYR A 13 25.45 -68.55 -31.20
CA TYR A 13 25.78 -67.93 -29.92
C TYR A 13 26.54 -66.61 -30.11
N GLN A 14 27.50 -66.54 -31.05
CA GLN A 14 28.23 -65.29 -31.31
C GLN A 14 27.31 -64.22 -31.94
N THR A 15 26.35 -64.64 -32.77
CA THR A 15 25.37 -63.69 -33.35
C THR A 15 24.43 -63.17 -32.36
N GLU A 16 23.86 -64.02 -31.50
CA GLU A 16 22.97 -63.61 -30.37
C GLU A 16 23.70 -62.70 -29.37
N LYS A 17 24.97 -62.98 -29.05
CA LYS A 17 25.80 -62.14 -28.20
C LYS A 17 26.00 -60.73 -28.76
N ARG A 18 26.35 -60.65 -30.09
CA ARG A 18 26.48 -59.33 -30.73
C ARG A 18 25.21 -58.56 -30.84
N GLU A 19 24.10 -59.25 -31.01
CA GLU A 19 22.78 -58.60 -31.05
C GLU A 19 22.38 -58.10 -29.67
N ALA A 20 22.62 -58.84 -28.59
CA ALA A 20 22.40 -58.40 -27.22
C ALA A 20 23.30 -57.19 -26.85
N GLU A 21 24.57 -57.21 -27.25
CA GLU A 21 25.51 -56.08 -27.06
C GLU A 21 25.05 -54.81 -27.81
N ARG A 22 24.52 -54.98 -29.06
CA ARG A 22 23.96 -53.85 -29.84
C ARG A 22 22.73 -53.27 -29.16
N VAL A 23 21.78 -54.09 -28.73
CA VAL A 23 20.55 -53.67 -28.01
C VAL A 23 20.91 -52.96 -26.73
N ALA A 24 21.89 -53.48 -25.97
CA ALA A 24 22.35 -52.83 -24.74
C ALA A 24 22.93 -51.44 -25.00
N LYS A 25 23.77 -51.28 -26.04
CA LYS A 25 24.33 -49.97 -26.43
C LYS A 25 23.26 -49.00 -26.91
N GLU A 26 22.28 -49.48 -27.67
CA GLU A 26 21.17 -48.64 -28.13
C GLU A 26 20.31 -48.18 -26.93
N ALA A 27 20.06 -49.04 -25.95
CA ALA A 27 19.33 -48.70 -24.73
C ALA A 27 20.07 -47.66 -23.85
N GLU A 28 21.40 -47.83 -23.69
CA GLU A 28 22.23 -46.86 -22.98
C GLU A 28 22.27 -45.49 -23.71
N ALA A 29 22.36 -45.48 -25.02
CA ALA A 29 22.35 -44.26 -25.84
C ALA A 29 20.99 -43.55 -25.72
N LEU A 30 19.86 -44.28 -25.65
CA LEU A 30 18.53 -43.76 -25.48
C LEU A 30 18.36 -43.16 -24.09
N LEU A 31 18.85 -43.84 -23.05
CA LEU A 31 18.85 -43.34 -21.67
C LEU A 31 19.67 -42.07 -21.51
N ALA A 32 20.84 -42.02 -22.16
CA ALA A 32 21.68 -40.83 -22.17
C ALA A 32 20.99 -39.61 -22.84
N LYS A 33 20.34 -39.87 -24.01
CA LYS A 33 19.52 -38.83 -24.68
C LYS A 33 18.37 -38.35 -23.80
N ARG A 34 17.66 -39.28 -23.15
CA ARG A 34 16.56 -38.95 -22.24
C ARG A 34 17.01 -38.10 -21.03
N LYS A 35 18.16 -38.47 -20.43
CA LYS A 35 18.76 -37.69 -19.33
C LYS A 35 19.17 -36.27 -19.77
N LYS A 36 19.75 -36.11 -20.99
CA LYS A 36 20.08 -34.80 -21.56
C LYS A 36 18.81 -33.97 -21.82
N LEU A 37 17.77 -34.57 -22.37
CA LEU A 37 16.52 -33.90 -22.64
C LEU A 37 15.81 -33.43 -21.34
N ILE A 38 15.78 -34.28 -20.29
CA ILE A 38 15.25 -33.93 -18.97
C ILE A 38 16.03 -32.74 -18.39
N LYS A 39 17.37 -32.76 -18.44
CA LYS A 39 18.19 -31.63 -17.97
C LYS A 39 17.94 -30.36 -18.78
N ALA A 40 17.77 -30.46 -20.09
CA ALA A 40 17.54 -29.32 -20.97
C ALA A 40 16.17 -28.66 -20.78
N ILE A 41 15.14 -29.42 -20.36
CA ILE A 41 13.79 -28.93 -20.18
C ILE A 41 13.49 -28.59 -18.70
N ALA A 42 13.91 -29.45 -17.77
CA ALA A 42 13.58 -29.30 -16.36
C ALA A 42 14.28 -28.08 -15.70
N ILE A 43 15.56 -27.83 -16.05
CA ILE A 43 16.31 -26.69 -15.45
C ILE A 43 15.72 -25.35 -15.88
N PRO A 44 15.47 -25.04 -17.16
CA PRO A 44 14.85 -23.79 -17.54
C PRO A 44 13.38 -23.69 -17.08
N ALA A 45 12.62 -24.80 -17.05
CA ALA A 45 11.25 -24.78 -16.53
C ALA A 45 11.18 -24.43 -15.03
N VAL A 46 12.07 -24.98 -14.21
CA VAL A 46 12.20 -24.64 -12.79
C VAL A 46 12.63 -23.18 -12.64
N ALA A 47 13.55 -22.69 -13.45
CA ALA A 47 13.96 -21.28 -13.43
C ALA A 47 12.81 -20.34 -13.79
N VAL A 48 12.01 -20.68 -14.81
CA VAL A 48 10.82 -19.89 -15.20
C VAL A 48 9.76 -19.88 -14.07
N VAL A 49 9.52 -21.03 -13.43
CA VAL A 49 8.58 -21.12 -12.29
C VAL A 49 9.08 -20.29 -11.10
N LEU A 50 10.37 -20.32 -10.79
CA LEU A 50 10.97 -19.51 -9.74
C LEU A 50 10.88 -18.00 -10.05
N VAL A 51 11.17 -17.60 -11.29
CA VAL A 51 11.02 -16.20 -11.72
C VAL A 51 9.56 -15.78 -11.69
N ALA A 52 8.64 -16.62 -12.15
CA ALA A 52 7.20 -16.35 -12.07
C ALA A 52 6.73 -16.26 -10.61
N ALA A 53 7.21 -17.13 -9.71
CA ALA A 53 6.89 -17.06 -8.28
C ALA A 53 7.45 -15.78 -7.62
N ILE A 54 8.65 -15.34 -8.02
CA ILE A 54 9.24 -14.06 -7.59
C ILE A 54 8.39 -12.89 -8.12
N VAL A 55 8.02 -12.89 -9.40
CA VAL A 55 7.22 -11.82 -10.02
C VAL A 55 5.81 -11.77 -9.42
N ILE A 56 5.17 -12.94 -9.19
CA ILE A 56 3.86 -13.01 -8.51
C ILE A 56 3.99 -12.65 -7.03
N GLY A 57 5.04 -13.07 -6.35
CA GLY A 57 5.35 -12.68 -4.97
C GLY A 57 5.60 -11.18 -4.84
N ILE A 58 6.29 -10.57 -5.79
CA ILE A 58 6.47 -9.11 -5.88
C ILE A 58 5.13 -8.42 -6.16
N GLY A 59 4.28 -8.98 -7.03
CA GLY A 59 2.96 -8.41 -7.36
C GLY A 59 1.90 -8.55 -6.26
N ALA A 60 1.98 -9.60 -5.42
CA ALA A 60 0.90 -9.97 -4.50
C ALA A 60 1.22 -9.80 -3.00
N GLY A 61 2.45 -9.53 -2.62
CA GLY A 61 2.74 -9.44 -1.17
C GLY A 61 4.20 -9.24 -0.79
N PHE A 62 5.15 -9.37 -1.71
CA PHE A 62 6.56 -9.17 -1.37
C PHE A 62 6.89 -7.68 -1.19
N PHE A 63 6.14 -6.78 -1.84
CA PHE A 63 6.21 -5.35 -1.55
C PHE A 63 5.65 -4.99 -0.17
N GLY A 64 4.68 -5.73 0.35
CA GLY A 64 4.15 -5.55 1.70
C GLY A 64 5.15 -5.91 2.81
N TRP A 65 6.19 -6.70 2.51
CA TRP A 65 7.21 -7.05 3.52
C TRP A 65 8.28 -5.97 3.71
N PHE A 66 8.42 -5.06 2.74
CA PHE A 66 9.32 -3.91 2.83
C PHE A 66 8.58 -2.57 3.00
N ALA A 67 7.24 -2.58 3.07
CA ALA A 67 6.50 -1.39 3.45
C ALA A 67 6.89 -1.02 4.89
N PRO A 68 7.19 0.25 5.17
CA PRO A 68 7.46 0.69 6.53
C PRO A 68 6.26 0.30 7.39
N ARG A 69 6.50 -0.50 8.43
CA ARG A 69 5.48 -0.84 9.43
C ARG A 69 5.45 0.32 10.40
N TYR A 70 4.43 1.16 10.28
CA TYR A 70 4.14 2.17 11.27
C TYR A 70 3.38 1.54 12.43
N THR A 71 3.60 2.02 13.64
CA THR A 71 2.94 1.49 14.84
C THR A 71 1.56 2.14 14.99
N THR A 72 0.51 1.35 14.80
CA THR A 72 -0.85 1.80 15.07
C THR A 72 -1.08 1.88 16.57
N THR A 73 -1.26 3.07 17.09
CA THR A 73 -1.51 3.32 18.53
C THR A 73 -2.97 3.66 18.82
N HIS A 74 -3.68 4.21 17.83
CA HIS A 74 -5.08 4.59 17.94
C HIS A 74 -5.85 4.23 16.67
N LYS A 75 -7.17 4.09 16.81
CA LYS A 75 -8.11 3.95 15.70
C LYS A 75 -9.09 5.09 15.69
N ALA A 76 -9.27 5.74 14.55
CA ALA A 76 -10.25 6.78 14.34
C ALA A 76 -11.38 6.27 13.44
N THR A 77 -12.60 6.72 13.75
CA THR A 77 -13.81 6.51 12.96
C THR A 77 -14.36 7.87 12.57
N ILE A 78 -14.42 8.17 11.27
CA ILE A 78 -14.97 9.42 10.71
C ILE A 78 -16.30 9.08 10.04
N ILE A 79 -17.39 9.67 10.51
CA ILE A 79 -18.74 9.46 9.95
C ILE A 79 -19.10 10.67 9.09
N VAL A 80 -19.35 10.44 7.82
CA VAL A 80 -19.70 11.48 6.83
C VAL A 80 -21.16 11.31 6.42
N GLU A 81 -21.94 12.37 6.54
CA GLU A 81 -23.37 12.40 6.21
C GLU A 81 -23.59 11.96 4.76
N ASP A 82 -24.56 11.08 4.53
CA ASP A 82 -24.93 10.51 3.21
C ASP A 82 -23.84 9.71 2.46
N TYR A 83 -22.62 9.64 3.01
CA TYR A 83 -21.51 8.91 2.41
C TYR A 83 -21.14 7.64 3.16
N GLY A 84 -21.10 7.69 4.51
CA GLY A 84 -20.78 6.53 5.34
C GLY A 84 -19.60 6.75 6.27
N THR A 85 -18.88 5.67 6.59
CA THR A 85 -17.84 5.64 7.62
C THR A 85 -16.46 5.36 7.03
N ILE A 86 -15.48 6.17 7.41
CA ILE A 86 -14.06 6.01 7.08
C ILE A 86 -13.33 5.59 8.36
N GLU A 87 -12.61 4.47 8.31
CA GLU A 87 -11.78 3.96 9.41
C GLU A 87 -10.32 4.27 9.15
N VAL A 88 -9.61 4.73 10.17
CA VAL A 88 -8.23 5.21 10.08
C VAL A 88 -7.38 4.63 11.21
N ASP A 89 -6.24 4.04 10.88
CA ASP A 89 -5.20 3.72 11.85
C ASP A 89 -4.29 4.93 12.05
N LEU A 90 -4.04 5.32 13.32
CA LEU A 90 -3.21 6.47 13.66
C LEU A 90 -1.88 6.01 14.27
N TYR A 91 -0.80 6.70 13.91
CA TYR A 91 0.59 6.34 14.15
C TYR A 91 1.23 7.25 15.19
N GLY A 92 0.90 7.02 16.47
CA GLY A 92 1.34 7.88 17.57
C GLY A 92 2.83 7.79 17.92
N GLU A 93 3.54 6.77 17.44
CA GLU A 93 5.00 6.72 17.60
C GLU A 93 5.72 7.63 16.59
N GLU A 94 5.18 7.73 15.38
CA GLU A 94 5.74 8.55 14.30
C GLU A 94 5.35 10.03 14.45
N ALA A 95 4.10 10.29 14.84
CA ALA A 95 3.55 11.66 14.95
C ALA A 95 2.73 11.84 16.25
N PRO A 96 3.36 11.77 17.43
CA PRO A 96 2.66 11.82 18.71
C PRO A 96 1.83 13.09 18.93
N LEU A 97 2.38 14.26 18.57
CA LEU A 97 1.66 15.53 18.77
C LEU A 97 0.44 15.65 17.85
N ALA A 98 0.57 15.21 16.59
CA ALA A 98 -0.54 15.22 15.65
C ALA A 98 -1.65 14.24 16.07
N VAL A 99 -1.29 13.03 16.50
CA VAL A 99 -2.26 12.02 16.96
C VAL A 99 -2.95 12.46 18.26
N GLU A 100 -2.20 12.96 19.26
CA GLU A 100 -2.75 13.45 20.52
C GLU A 100 -3.72 14.62 20.29
N ASN A 101 -3.31 15.61 19.47
CA ASN A 101 -4.14 16.76 19.14
C ASN A 101 -5.41 16.34 18.41
N PHE A 102 -5.29 15.50 17.38
CA PHE A 102 -6.45 15.01 16.63
C PHE A 102 -7.40 14.19 17.51
N ALA A 103 -6.86 13.27 18.32
CA ALA A 103 -7.66 12.46 19.25
C ALA A 103 -8.37 13.30 20.30
N LYS A 104 -7.69 14.30 20.88
CA LYS A 104 -8.30 15.22 21.83
C LYS A 104 -9.46 15.97 21.20
N LEU A 105 -9.25 16.63 20.07
CA LEU A 105 -10.28 17.40 19.38
C LEU A 105 -11.47 16.52 18.96
N ALA A 106 -11.20 15.31 18.45
CA ALA A 106 -12.23 14.35 18.08
C ALA A 106 -13.10 13.93 19.28
N ASN A 107 -12.46 13.58 20.40
CA ASN A 107 -13.18 13.09 21.58
C ASN A 107 -13.86 14.23 22.37
N ASP A 108 -13.41 15.46 22.19
CA ASP A 108 -14.08 16.67 22.72
C ASP A 108 -15.29 17.10 21.83
N GLY A 109 -15.54 16.39 20.71
CA GLY A 109 -16.64 16.69 19.77
C GLY A 109 -16.39 17.91 18.87
N TYR A 110 -15.15 18.39 18.80
CA TYR A 110 -14.79 19.58 17.99
C TYR A 110 -15.13 19.40 16.49
N TYR A 111 -14.99 18.19 15.98
CA TYR A 111 -15.26 17.90 14.57
C TYR A 111 -16.72 17.65 14.23
N ASP A 112 -17.60 17.58 15.25
CA ASP A 112 -19.01 17.27 15.05
C ASP A 112 -19.72 18.40 14.30
N GLY A 113 -20.23 18.07 13.12
CA GLY A 113 -20.91 19.05 12.26
C GLY A 113 -19.98 19.91 11.40
N THR A 114 -18.67 19.71 11.45
CA THR A 114 -17.72 20.32 10.51
C THR A 114 -17.84 19.72 9.11
N TYR A 115 -17.03 20.17 8.15
CA TYR A 115 -17.17 19.81 6.74
C TYR A 115 -15.82 19.49 6.11
N PHE A 116 -15.87 18.71 5.00
CA PHE A 116 -14.81 18.74 4.01
C PHE A 116 -15.03 19.95 3.09
N HIS A 117 -14.29 21.01 3.36
CA HIS A 117 -14.46 22.32 2.70
C HIS A 117 -13.59 22.50 1.46
N ARG A 118 -12.58 21.62 1.26
CA ARG A 118 -11.69 21.64 0.12
C ARG A 118 -11.52 20.23 -0.42
N ILE A 119 -11.85 20.04 -1.69
CA ILE A 119 -11.80 18.76 -2.39
C ILE A 119 -11.08 18.95 -3.72
N MET A 120 -10.07 18.12 -3.97
CA MET A 120 -9.33 18.05 -5.23
C MET A 120 -9.27 16.59 -5.68
N ASP A 121 -9.99 16.23 -6.73
CA ASP A 121 -10.13 14.82 -7.19
C ASP A 121 -8.77 14.16 -7.46
N ASP A 122 -7.81 14.89 -8.00
CA ASP A 122 -6.48 14.35 -8.29
C ASP A 122 -5.49 14.47 -7.13
N PHE A 123 -5.95 14.84 -5.92
CA PHE A 123 -5.02 15.10 -4.81
C PHE A 123 -5.57 14.65 -3.44
N MET A 124 -6.52 15.38 -2.84
CA MET A 124 -6.95 15.12 -1.46
C MET A 124 -8.34 15.71 -1.15
N ILE A 125 -8.92 15.28 -0.04
CA ILE A 125 -10.04 15.96 0.62
C ILE A 125 -9.55 16.55 1.94
N GLN A 126 -9.87 17.82 2.25
CA GLN A 126 -9.44 18.54 3.45
C GLN A 126 -10.65 19.04 4.22
N GLY A 127 -10.62 18.84 5.53
CA GLY A 127 -11.69 19.24 6.45
C GLY A 127 -11.16 19.53 7.85
N GLY A 128 -12.07 19.57 8.81
CA GLY A 128 -11.74 19.76 10.24
C GLY A 128 -11.60 21.23 10.66
N ASP A 129 -12.20 22.14 9.90
CA ASP A 129 -12.35 23.53 10.31
C ASP A 129 -13.62 23.69 11.14
N GLY A 130 -13.49 24.20 12.36
CA GLY A 130 -14.61 24.26 13.33
C GLY A 130 -15.74 25.19 12.92
N ASP A 131 -15.47 26.28 12.19
CA ASP A 131 -16.49 27.19 11.71
C ASP A 131 -17.07 26.83 10.33
N GLY A 132 -16.48 25.83 9.68
CA GLY A 132 -16.93 25.33 8.38
C GLY A 132 -16.90 26.40 7.28
N THR A 133 -15.94 27.34 7.35
CA THR A 133 -15.79 28.35 6.32
C THR A 133 -15.11 27.78 5.08
N PRO A 134 -15.54 28.16 3.87
CA PRO A 134 -14.95 27.65 2.63
C PRO A 134 -13.50 28.07 2.41
N ASP A 135 -13.04 29.11 3.06
CA ASP A 135 -11.67 29.64 2.94
C ASP A 135 -10.66 28.89 3.81
N GLY A 136 -11.14 27.97 4.69
CA GLY A 136 -10.29 27.18 5.58
C GLY A 136 -9.55 28.02 6.62
N VAL A 137 -10.00 29.23 6.86
CA VAL A 137 -9.46 30.11 7.90
C VAL A 137 -10.31 29.96 9.15
N SER A 138 -9.85 29.09 10.05
CA SER A 138 -10.54 28.92 11.33
C SER A 138 -10.46 30.17 12.16
N THR A 139 -11.60 30.62 12.69
CA THR A 139 -11.68 31.70 13.69
C THR A 139 -11.46 31.18 15.11
N ASP A 140 -11.34 29.87 15.28
CA ASP A 140 -11.14 29.22 16.57
C ASP A 140 -9.75 29.50 17.13
N ALA A 141 -9.68 29.92 18.38
CA ALA A 141 -8.45 30.18 19.10
C ALA A 141 -7.76 28.89 19.59
N LEU A 142 -7.46 27.96 18.65
CA LEU A 142 -6.74 26.73 18.95
C LEU A 142 -5.24 26.98 19.06
N THR A 143 -4.59 26.26 19.98
CA THR A 143 -3.13 26.30 20.09
C THR A 143 -2.47 25.50 18.97
N PRO A 144 -1.63 26.11 18.14
CA PRO A 144 -0.91 25.37 17.12
C PRO A 144 0.06 24.34 17.71
N ILE A 145 0.21 23.24 17.01
CA ILE A 145 1.20 22.21 17.35
C ILE A 145 2.46 22.33 16.49
N LYS A 146 3.58 21.79 17.03
CA LYS A 146 4.81 21.68 16.28
C LYS A 146 4.63 20.72 15.12
N GLY A 147 5.11 21.10 13.94
CA GLY A 147 5.07 20.23 12.76
C GLY A 147 6.06 19.07 12.87
N GLU A 148 5.55 17.85 12.82
CA GLU A 148 6.33 16.61 12.96
C GLU A 148 6.74 16.08 11.60
N PHE A 149 7.75 16.69 11.00
CA PHE A 149 8.32 16.30 9.70
C PHE A 149 9.78 16.79 9.54
N SER A 150 10.51 16.21 8.60
CA SER A 150 11.98 16.37 8.49
C SER A 150 12.41 17.79 8.18
N ALA A 151 11.66 18.59 7.38
CA ALA A 151 11.96 20.00 7.14
C ALA A 151 11.91 20.83 8.43
N ASN A 152 11.13 20.41 9.42
CA ASN A 152 11.06 21.01 10.76
C ASN A 152 12.00 20.33 11.79
N LYS A 153 12.98 19.57 11.32
CA LYS A 153 13.99 18.86 12.13
C LYS A 153 13.39 17.79 13.05
N VAL A 154 12.24 17.24 12.72
CA VAL A 154 11.66 16.06 13.36
C VAL A 154 11.82 14.88 12.40
N TYR A 155 12.68 13.92 12.77
CA TYR A 155 13.09 12.82 11.90
C TYR A 155 12.46 11.48 12.30
N THR A 156 11.63 11.45 13.32
CA THR A 156 10.86 10.26 13.74
C THR A 156 9.75 9.95 12.77
N ASN A 157 9.13 10.98 12.18
CA ASN A 157 8.04 10.82 11.24
C ASN A 157 8.56 10.58 9.81
N ASN A 158 8.47 9.33 9.35
CA ASN A 158 8.81 8.90 8.00
C ASN A 158 7.58 8.41 7.21
N VAL A 159 6.38 8.71 7.70
CA VAL A 159 5.12 8.33 7.05
C VAL A 159 5.03 9.02 5.70
N LYS A 160 4.75 8.21 4.66
CA LYS A 160 4.64 8.70 3.29
C LYS A 160 3.23 9.13 2.96
N HIS A 161 3.11 10.16 2.13
CA HIS A 161 1.81 10.63 1.62
C HIS A 161 1.38 9.76 0.43
N GLU A 162 0.85 8.60 0.75
CA GLU A 162 0.27 7.66 -0.22
C GLU A 162 -1.26 7.77 -0.21
N ARG A 163 -1.93 7.14 -1.17
CA ARG A 163 -3.40 7.09 -1.17
C ARG A 163 -3.93 6.54 0.16
N GLY A 164 -4.79 7.31 0.82
CA GLY A 164 -5.36 7.02 2.13
C GLY A 164 -4.58 7.61 3.30
N THR A 165 -3.41 8.19 3.10
CA THR A 165 -2.70 8.86 4.21
C THR A 165 -3.51 10.03 4.73
N ILE A 166 -3.68 10.12 6.06
CA ILE A 166 -4.19 11.30 6.76
C ILE A 166 -3.03 12.13 7.30
N SER A 167 -3.09 13.45 7.09
CA SER A 167 -2.02 14.38 7.45
C SER A 167 -2.59 15.71 7.95
N MET A 168 -1.85 16.39 8.83
CA MET A 168 -2.25 17.72 9.32
C MET A 168 -2.05 18.79 8.23
N ALA A 169 -3.08 19.59 8.02
CA ALA A 169 -2.97 20.82 7.23
C ALA A 169 -2.27 21.92 8.03
N ARG A 170 -1.57 22.81 7.35
CA ARG A 170 -0.86 23.95 7.94
C ARG A 170 -0.78 25.14 6.98
N LEU A 171 -0.45 26.30 7.50
CA LEU A 171 -0.13 27.47 6.68
C LEU A 171 1.23 27.26 5.98
N SER A 172 1.32 27.63 4.71
CA SER A 172 2.59 27.54 3.95
C SER A 172 3.71 28.39 4.54
N THR A 173 3.36 29.45 5.26
CA THR A 173 4.28 30.41 5.86
C THR A 173 4.86 29.98 7.21
N SER A 174 4.30 28.94 7.86
CA SER A 174 4.77 28.46 9.16
C SER A 174 4.71 26.95 9.26
N MET A 175 5.80 26.34 9.73
CA MET A 175 5.90 24.91 9.95
C MET A 175 5.15 24.44 11.20
N ASP A 176 4.95 25.33 12.17
CA ASP A 176 4.31 25.07 13.46
C ASP A 176 2.94 25.79 13.54
N SER A 177 2.12 25.64 12.49
CA SER A 177 0.81 26.31 12.38
C SER A 177 -0.37 25.34 12.26
N ALA A 178 -0.13 24.05 12.35
CA ALA A 178 -1.21 23.05 12.34
C ALA A 178 -2.05 23.18 13.62
N THR A 179 -3.38 23.17 13.47
CA THR A 179 -4.33 23.21 14.59
C THR A 179 -5.30 22.03 14.50
N SER A 180 -6.44 22.18 13.83
CA SER A 180 -7.49 21.17 13.72
C SER A 180 -7.59 20.55 12.32
N GLN A 181 -7.28 21.31 11.28
CA GLN A 181 -7.52 20.87 9.92
C GLN A 181 -6.61 19.72 9.51
N PHE A 182 -7.21 18.75 8.83
CA PHE A 182 -6.54 17.58 8.29
C PHE A 182 -6.96 17.33 6.84
N PHE A 183 -6.18 16.53 6.14
CA PHE A 183 -6.55 16.06 4.80
C PHE A 183 -6.29 14.57 4.65
N ILE A 184 -7.07 13.95 3.77
CA ILE A 184 -6.89 12.53 3.36
C ILE A 184 -6.47 12.54 1.89
N VAL A 185 -5.35 11.90 1.59
CA VAL A 185 -4.82 11.78 0.22
C VAL A 185 -5.75 10.88 -0.60
N HIS A 186 -6.32 11.43 -1.68
CA HIS A 186 -7.16 10.69 -2.61
C HIS A 186 -6.34 10.00 -3.70
N LYS A 187 -5.52 10.76 -4.42
CA LYS A 187 -4.63 10.25 -5.47
C LYS A 187 -3.21 10.74 -5.28
N THR A 188 -2.27 9.91 -5.68
CA THR A 188 -0.84 10.24 -5.62
C THR A 188 -0.32 10.59 -7.01
N SER A 189 0.45 11.67 -7.08
CA SER A 189 1.24 12.01 -8.25
C SER A 189 2.61 12.51 -7.80
N ALA A 190 3.64 12.36 -8.62
CA ALA A 190 4.96 12.86 -8.33
C ALA A 190 4.98 14.37 -8.01
N SER A 191 4.07 15.13 -8.61
CA SER A 191 3.98 16.59 -8.39
C SER A 191 3.29 16.97 -7.08
N ASN A 192 2.36 16.14 -6.57
CA ASN A 192 1.54 16.50 -5.42
C ASN A 192 2.07 15.87 -4.13
N THR A 193 2.33 14.56 -4.12
CA THR A 193 2.68 13.84 -2.91
C THR A 193 4.15 13.93 -2.54
N GLU A 194 5.06 14.00 -3.50
CA GLU A 194 6.48 14.25 -3.21
C GLU A 194 6.73 15.59 -2.51
N ALA A 195 5.92 16.62 -2.83
CA ALA A 195 5.99 17.91 -2.18
C ALA A 195 5.49 17.90 -0.73
N LEU A 196 4.68 16.89 -0.34
CA LEU A 196 4.18 16.74 1.03
C LEU A 196 5.15 15.99 1.93
N ASP A 197 5.86 15.00 1.39
CA ASP A 197 6.81 14.17 2.15
C ASP A 197 7.88 15.05 2.78
N GLY A 198 8.04 14.92 4.09
CA GLY A 198 8.99 15.70 4.86
C GLY A 198 8.61 17.17 5.07
N ASN A 199 7.44 17.62 4.60
CA ASN A 199 6.94 18.99 4.75
C ASN A 199 5.60 19.08 5.49
N TYR A 200 4.91 17.96 5.64
CA TYR A 200 3.63 17.84 6.37
C TYR A 200 3.67 16.65 7.32
N ALA A 201 2.92 16.76 8.42
CA ALA A 201 2.84 15.73 9.44
C ALA A 201 1.78 14.69 9.07
N ALA A 202 2.16 13.69 8.29
CA ALA A 202 1.35 12.49 8.09
C ALA A 202 1.29 11.70 9.40
N PHE A 203 0.09 11.33 9.85
CA PHE A 203 -0.09 10.73 11.17
C PHE A 203 -0.98 9.48 11.20
N GLY A 204 -1.38 8.96 10.01
CA GLY A 204 -2.19 7.76 9.92
C GLY A 204 -2.51 7.35 8.49
N MET A 205 -3.31 6.27 8.37
CA MET A 205 -3.72 5.68 7.10
C MET A 205 -5.16 5.18 7.19
N VAL A 206 -5.96 5.47 6.18
CA VAL A 206 -7.30 4.91 6.00
C VAL A 206 -7.19 3.41 5.76
N THR A 207 -7.84 2.63 6.61
CA THR A 207 -7.89 1.16 6.53
C THR A 207 -9.17 0.65 5.90
N SER A 208 -10.25 1.45 5.97
CA SER A 208 -11.54 1.16 5.33
C SER A 208 -12.23 2.47 4.95
N GLY A 209 -13.03 2.46 3.89
CA GLY A 209 -13.80 3.63 3.46
C GLY A 209 -13.13 4.52 2.40
N MET A 210 -12.03 4.10 1.75
CA MET A 210 -11.47 4.86 0.61
C MET A 210 -12.43 5.00 -0.56
N ASN A 211 -13.37 4.09 -0.73
CA ASN A 211 -14.47 4.24 -1.70
C ASN A 211 -15.42 5.40 -1.36
N ILE A 212 -15.49 5.81 -0.08
CA ILE A 212 -16.24 6.99 0.36
C ILE A 212 -15.50 8.26 -0.09
N VAL A 213 -14.17 8.29 0.10
CA VAL A 213 -13.32 9.38 -0.39
C VAL A 213 -13.46 9.53 -1.91
N ASP A 214 -13.43 8.41 -2.66
CA ASP A 214 -13.63 8.39 -4.12
C ASP A 214 -15.01 8.95 -4.49
N LYS A 215 -16.05 8.55 -3.75
CA LYS A 215 -17.41 9.02 -3.99
C LYS A 215 -17.56 10.51 -3.72
N ILE A 216 -16.97 11.02 -2.64
CA ILE A 216 -16.93 12.45 -2.34
C ILE A 216 -16.27 13.24 -3.47
N CYS A 217 -15.07 12.82 -3.90
CA CYS A 217 -14.35 13.47 -5.00
C CYS A 217 -15.14 13.46 -6.34
N LYS A 218 -15.93 12.42 -6.57
CA LYS A 218 -16.74 12.29 -7.78
C LYS A 218 -18.01 13.12 -7.75
N ASP A 219 -18.70 13.18 -6.60
CA ASP A 219 -20.03 13.76 -6.47
C ASP A 219 -19.99 15.27 -6.22
N VAL A 220 -18.88 15.78 -5.67
CA VAL A 220 -18.74 17.19 -5.32
C VAL A 220 -18.01 17.96 -6.42
N GLU A 221 -18.59 19.04 -6.90
CA GLU A 221 -17.96 19.94 -7.86
C GLU A 221 -16.87 20.76 -7.17
N GLU A 222 -15.63 20.66 -7.65
CA GLU A 222 -14.51 21.44 -7.14
C GLU A 222 -14.45 22.82 -7.80
N GLY A 223 -14.39 23.87 -7.00
CA GLY A 223 -14.13 25.22 -7.45
C GLY A 223 -12.63 25.53 -7.56
N ALA A 224 -12.31 26.82 -7.62
CA ALA A 224 -10.92 27.25 -7.69
C ALA A 224 -10.11 26.76 -6.48
N ASN A 225 -8.95 26.13 -6.73
CA ASN A 225 -8.10 25.50 -5.70
C ASN A 225 -8.80 24.43 -4.87
N GLY A 226 -9.85 23.80 -5.39
CA GLY A 226 -10.62 22.75 -4.71
C GLY A 226 -11.63 23.27 -3.69
N ALA A 227 -11.89 24.59 -3.60
CA ALA A 227 -12.89 25.13 -2.70
C ALA A 227 -14.28 24.61 -3.05
N VAL A 228 -15.05 24.17 -2.06
CA VAL A 228 -16.40 23.62 -2.22
C VAL A 228 -17.43 24.66 -1.82
N ALA A 229 -18.49 24.81 -2.61
CA ALA A 229 -19.63 25.66 -2.23
C ALA A 229 -20.27 25.12 -0.93
N LYS A 230 -20.61 26.01 0.01
CA LYS A 230 -21.08 25.63 1.35
C LYS A 230 -22.28 24.65 1.32
N ALA A 231 -23.15 24.77 0.34
CA ALA A 231 -24.31 23.90 0.20
C ALA A 231 -23.96 22.46 -0.20
N ASP A 232 -22.79 22.27 -0.82
CA ASP A 232 -22.34 20.99 -1.37
C ASP A 232 -21.22 20.33 -0.54
N MET A 233 -20.80 20.96 0.57
CA MET A 233 -19.77 20.44 1.45
C MET A 233 -20.22 19.15 2.13
N PRO A 234 -19.49 18.03 2.00
CA PRO A 234 -19.77 16.82 2.77
C PRO A 234 -19.59 17.10 4.27
N ARG A 235 -20.63 16.83 5.03
CA ARG A 235 -20.64 17.10 6.48
C ARG A 235 -20.05 15.93 7.25
N ILE A 236 -19.17 16.23 8.17
CA ILE A 236 -18.66 15.29 9.17
C ILE A 236 -19.66 15.27 10.33
N LEU A 237 -20.34 14.14 10.54
CA LEU A 237 -21.32 14.00 11.64
C LEU A 237 -20.60 13.85 12.98
N ALA A 238 -19.53 13.06 12.99
CA ALA A 238 -18.71 12.85 14.18
C ALA A 238 -17.35 12.25 13.80
N ILE A 239 -16.34 12.51 14.64
CA ILE A 239 -15.09 11.76 14.67
C ILE A 239 -14.87 11.22 16.07
N SER A 240 -14.56 9.94 16.20
CA SER A 240 -14.16 9.32 17.46
C SER A 240 -12.80 8.66 17.34
N VAL A 241 -11.99 8.75 18.40
CA VAL A 241 -10.66 8.12 18.44
C VAL A 241 -10.55 7.26 19.69
N LYS A 242 -10.06 6.03 19.52
CA LYS A 242 -9.81 5.08 20.60
C LYS A 242 -8.35 4.65 20.58
N ALA A 243 -7.69 4.70 21.73
CA ALA A 243 -6.38 4.07 21.91
C ALA A 243 -6.52 2.53 21.77
N ILE A 244 -5.50 1.90 21.23
CA ILE A 244 -5.39 0.44 21.22
C ILE A 244 -4.82 0.03 22.59
N GLU A 245 -5.57 -0.77 23.34
CA GLU A 245 -5.08 -1.37 24.58
C GLU A 245 -4.05 -2.47 24.18
N GLU A 246 -2.87 -2.44 24.87
CA GLU A 246 -1.83 -3.46 24.72
C GLU A 246 -2.25 -4.81 25.33
#